data_cd7c261ea2fd58a153fb63aea232b8b6
#
_entry.id   cd7c261ea2fd58a153fb63aea232b8b6
#
_cell.length_a   1.000
_cell.length_b   1.000
_cell.length_c   1.000
_cell.angle_alpha   90.00
_cell.angle_beta   90.00
_cell.angle_gamma   90.00
#
_symmetry.space_group_name_H-M   'P 1'
#
loop_
_entity.id
_entity.type
_entity.pdbx_description
1 polymer ?
#
loop_
_entity_poly.entity_id
_entity_poly.type
_entity_poly.pdbx_seq_one_letter_code
_entity_poly.pdbx_strand_id
1 'polypeptide(L)'
;FYDVDYKLQGTPLVSILIPNKDQADTLRTCLESIKKKCMYPSYEILIIENNSTEEATFSYYKELEAQGIRVLKYPKQGFNYSAINNFGVKEAKGEYLLFLNNDMEIITPDFMEKMVSNLQRPQIGAVGAKLYYPDNTVQHAGIIIGIGGIAGHAFLGLARGRSGYLHKASLQMNVSAVTAACMMMKKEVFEEVGGFEEELSVAFNDVDLCLRIGKAGYKIVYNPHVELYHYESKSRGAEDDEKKVRRF
;
A
#
# COMPACT_ATOMS: atom_id res chain seq x y z
N PHE A 1 14.08 23.88 -7.15
CA PHE A 1 13.11 22.80 -7.28
C PHE A 1 11.74 23.39 -6.96
N TYR A 2 10.69 22.88 -7.62
CA TYR A 2 9.31 23.30 -7.40
C TYR A 2 8.52 22.08 -6.93
N ASP A 3 7.70 22.24 -5.89
CA ASP A 3 6.64 21.31 -5.55
C ASP A 3 5.44 21.61 -6.44
N VAL A 4 4.84 20.58 -7.00
CA VAL A 4 3.67 20.69 -7.85
C VAL A 4 2.51 20.00 -7.15
N ASP A 5 1.60 20.79 -6.60
CA ASP A 5 0.33 20.30 -6.09
C ASP A 5 -0.73 20.26 -7.20
N TYR A 6 -1.25 19.08 -7.44
CA TYR A 6 -2.37 18.92 -8.38
C TYR A 6 -3.67 19.16 -7.65
N LYS A 7 -4.48 20.06 -8.18
CA LYS A 7 -5.77 20.37 -7.59
C LYS A 7 -6.71 19.16 -7.70
N LEU A 8 -7.18 18.69 -6.54
CA LEU A 8 -8.19 17.63 -6.47
C LEU A 8 -9.50 18.07 -7.13
N GLN A 9 -10.07 17.22 -7.98
CA GLN A 9 -11.34 17.43 -8.65
C GLN A 9 -12.39 16.45 -8.11
N GLY A 10 -13.40 16.97 -7.41
CA GLY A 10 -14.41 16.15 -6.77
C GLY A 10 -13.86 15.29 -5.63
N THR A 11 -14.65 14.33 -5.20
CA THR A 11 -14.32 13.39 -4.12
C THR A 11 -14.69 11.95 -4.52
N PRO A 12 -14.02 11.36 -5.53
CA PRO A 12 -14.31 10.00 -5.95
C PRO A 12 -14.09 9.00 -4.80
N LEU A 13 -14.89 7.93 -4.78
CA LEU A 13 -14.80 6.93 -3.72
C LEU A 13 -13.47 6.16 -3.79
N VAL A 14 -12.80 6.05 -2.65
CA VAL A 14 -11.60 5.23 -2.47
C VAL A 14 -11.95 4.00 -1.65
N SER A 15 -11.65 2.80 -2.15
CA SER A 15 -11.71 1.56 -1.37
C SER A 15 -10.33 1.25 -0.80
N ILE A 16 -10.22 1.25 0.54
CA ILE A 16 -9.01 0.87 1.26
C ILE A 16 -9.09 -0.63 1.54
N LEU A 17 -8.15 -1.39 0.97
CA LEU A 17 -8.06 -2.84 1.12
C LEU A 17 -6.94 -3.18 2.11
N ILE A 18 -7.30 -3.82 3.22
CA ILE A 18 -6.37 -4.16 4.29
C ILE A 18 -6.44 -5.66 4.55
N PRO A 19 -5.52 -6.48 3.98
CA PRO A 19 -5.36 -7.86 4.39
C PRO A 19 -5.00 -7.93 5.88
N ASN A 20 -5.69 -8.83 6.63
CA ASN A 20 -5.39 -9.01 8.04
C ASN A 20 -5.46 -10.48 8.44
N LYS A 21 -4.53 -10.87 9.31
CA LYS A 21 -4.55 -12.13 10.01
C LYS A 21 -4.08 -11.89 11.44
N ASP A 22 -4.96 -12.20 12.41
CA ASP A 22 -4.67 -11.99 13.83
C ASP A 22 -4.18 -10.56 14.13
N GLN A 23 -3.38 -10.32 15.17
CA GLN A 23 -2.75 -8.99 15.41
C GLN A 23 -3.75 -7.83 15.56
N ALA A 24 -4.84 -8.01 16.35
CA ALA A 24 -5.90 -7.01 16.55
C ALA A 24 -5.37 -5.61 16.91
N ASP A 25 -4.33 -5.51 17.75
CA ASP A 25 -3.76 -4.22 18.17
C ASP A 25 -3.00 -3.51 17.05
N THR A 26 -2.34 -4.28 16.19
CA THR A 26 -1.65 -3.73 15.01
C THR A 26 -2.68 -3.13 14.04
N LEU A 27 -3.73 -3.89 13.73
CA LEU A 27 -4.83 -3.40 12.90
C LEU A 27 -5.52 -2.19 13.53
N ARG A 28 -5.72 -2.20 14.86
CA ARG A 28 -6.31 -1.07 15.60
C ARG A 28 -5.47 0.20 15.42
N THR A 29 -4.17 0.13 15.58
CA THR A 29 -3.25 1.27 15.36
C THR A 29 -3.39 1.83 13.95
N CYS A 30 -3.42 0.97 12.95
CA CYS A 30 -3.60 1.38 11.55
C CYS A 30 -4.93 2.12 11.35
N LEU A 31 -6.05 1.51 11.75
CA LEU A 31 -7.39 2.07 11.55
C LEU A 31 -7.61 3.37 12.34
N GLU A 32 -7.13 3.45 13.58
CA GLU A 32 -7.21 4.67 14.38
C GLU A 32 -6.40 5.80 13.76
N SER A 33 -5.22 5.51 13.19
CA SER A 33 -4.42 6.51 12.49
C SER A 33 -5.15 7.06 11.26
N ILE A 34 -5.84 6.20 10.50
CA ILE A 34 -6.68 6.63 9.37
C ILE A 34 -7.82 7.52 9.88
N LYS A 35 -8.62 7.04 10.84
CA LYS A 35 -9.77 7.79 11.39
C LYS A 35 -9.37 9.15 11.97
N LYS A 36 -8.23 9.22 12.63
CA LYS A 36 -7.77 10.43 13.31
C LYS A 36 -7.15 11.46 12.36
N LYS A 37 -6.49 11.00 11.30
CA LYS A 37 -5.67 11.88 10.46
C LYS A 37 -6.23 12.07 9.05
N CYS A 38 -7.00 11.13 8.51
CA CYS A 38 -7.52 11.24 7.16
C CYS A 38 -8.56 12.35 7.06
N MET A 39 -8.33 13.29 6.16
CA MET A 39 -9.24 14.41 5.88
C MET A 39 -10.15 14.14 4.67
N TYR A 40 -9.83 13.13 3.86
CA TYR A 40 -10.60 12.79 2.67
C TYR A 40 -11.98 12.23 3.04
N PRO A 41 -13.09 12.79 2.50
CA PRO A 41 -14.43 12.46 2.99
C PRO A 41 -15.06 11.20 2.38
N SER A 42 -14.52 10.70 1.26
CA SER A 42 -15.17 9.66 0.45
C SER A 42 -14.32 8.40 0.35
N TYR A 43 -14.40 7.55 1.38
CA TYR A 43 -13.73 6.26 1.37
C TYR A 43 -14.53 5.18 2.08
N GLU A 44 -14.29 3.93 1.73
CA GLU A 44 -14.70 2.74 2.46
C GLU A 44 -13.47 1.94 2.88
N ILE A 45 -13.60 1.16 3.96
CA ILE A 45 -12.55 0.25 4.43
C ILE A 45 -13.05 -1.19 4.31
N LEU A 46 -12.24 -2.03 3.67
CA LEU A 46 -12.44 -3.46 3.55
C LEU A 46 -11.30 -4.18 4.24
N ILE A 47 -11.59 -4.83 5.35
CA ILE A 47 -10.66 -5.76 6.01
C ILE A 47 -10.82 -7.11 5.34
N ILE A 48 -9.73 -7.65 4.78
CA ILE A 48 -9.75 -8.98 4.18
C ILE A 48 -9.17 -9.95 5.21
N GLU A 49 -10.08 -10.61 5.93
CA GLU A 49 -9.75 -11.58 6.97
C GLU A 49 -9.16 -12.85 6.34
N ASN A 50 -7.92 -13.17 6.70
CA ASN A 50 -7.17 -14.29 6.16
C ASN A 50 -6.82 -15.34 7.21
N ASN A 51 -7.79 -16.19 7.57
CA ASN A 51 -7.60 -17.33 8.44
C ASN A 51 -7.03 -16.98 9.84
N SER A 52 -7.58 -15.95 10.48
CA SER A 52 -7.31 -15.60 11.88
C SER A 52 -7.72 -16.74 12.81
N THR A 53 -7.08 -16.82 13.95
CA THR A 53 -7.31 -17.83 14.97
C THR A 53 -7.53 -17.24 16.37
N GLU A 54 -7.14 -15.98 16.59
CA GLU A 54 -7.23 -15.30 17.88
C GLU A 54 -8.64 -14.77 18.13
N GLU A 55 -9.23 -15.10 19.29
CA GLU A 55 -10.56 -14.63 19.69
C GLU A 55 -10.62 -13.08 19.78
N ALA A 56 -9.53 -12.46 20.24
CA ALA A 56 -9.42 -11.00 20.31
C ALA A 56 -9.59 -10.35 18.93
N THR A 57 -9.07 -10.98 17.87
CA THR A 57 -9.20 -10.50 16.49
C THR A 57 -10.65 -10.57 16.01
N PHE A 58 -11.34 -11.68 16.26
CA PHE A 58 -12.76 -11.80 15.91
C PHE A 58 -13.66 -10.87 16.70
N SER A 59 -13.33 -10.62 17.96
CA SER A 59 -14.04 -9.62 18.79
C SER A 59 -13.87 -8.23 18.20
N TYR A 60 -12.66 -7.88 17.79
CA TYR A 60 -12.38 -6.59 17.15
C TYR A 60 -13.07 -6.46 15.79
N TYR A 61 -13.15 -7.52 14.99
CA TYR A 61 -13.91 -7.49 13.74
C TYR A 61 -15.39 -7.16 13.95
N LYS A 62 -16.03 -7.70 14.99
CA LYS A 62 -17.42 -7.36 15.33
C LYS A 62 -17.58 -5.88 15.70
N GLU A 63 -16.61 -5.30 16.43
CA GLU A 63 -16.58 -3.87 16.73
C GLU A 63 -16.48 -3.03 15.46
N LEU A 64 -15.66 -3.44 14.49
CA LEU A 64 -15.47 -2.76 13.22
C LEU A 64 -16.73 -2.83 12.35
N GLU A 65 -17.38 -3.99 12.27
CA GLU A 65 -18.63 -4.17 11.53
C GLU A 65 -19.75 -3.29 12.11
N ALA A 66 -19.84 -3.18 13.44
CA ALA A 66 -20.78 -2.27 14.11
C ALA A 66 -20.53 -0.79 13.77
N GLN A 67 -19.32 -0.41 13.33
CA GLN A 67 -18.94 0.92 12.86
C GLN A 67 -19.08 1.08 11.33
N GLY A 68 -19.62 0.07 10.61
CA GLY A 68 -19.82 0.10 9.18
C GLY A 68 -18.59 -0.28 8.35
N ILE A 69 -17.50 -0.76 8.98
CA ILE A 69 -16.33 -1.29 8.27
C ILE A 69 -16.67 -2.72 7.81
N ARG A 70 -16.40 -3.03 6.56
CA ARG A 70 -16.68 -4.35 5.98
C ARG A 70 -15.54 -5.32 6.28
N VAL A 71 -15.86 -6.47 6.89
CA VAL A 71 -14.91 -7.56 7.09
C VAL A 71 -15.25 -8.70 6.11
N LEU A 72 -14.35 -8.99 5.20
CA LEU A 72 -14.52 -9.96 4.13
C LEU A 72 -13.69 -11.20 4.45
N LYS A 73 -14.34 -12.33 4.66
CA LYS A 73 -13.64 -13.59 4.93
C LYS A 73 -13.09 -14.17 3.63
N TYR A 74 -11.75 -14.24 3.54
CA TYR A 74 -11.06 -14.88 2.42
C TYR A 74 -11.31 -16.40 2.45
N PRO A 75 -11.79 -17.02 1.35
CA PRO A 75 -12.29 -18.40 1.41
C PRO A 75 -11.21 -19.48 1.35
N LYS A 76 -9.98 -19.15 0.93
CA LYS A 76 -8.90 -20.13 0.78
C LYS A 76 -8.01 -20.16 2.03
N GLN A 77 -7.35 -21.28 2.26
CA GLN A 77 -6.37 -21.44 3.33
C GLN A 77 -4.98 -20.95 2.89
N GLY A 78 -4.18 -20.53 3.86
CA GLY A 78 -2.81 -20.06 3.64
C GLY A 78 -2.72 -18.58 3.32
N PHE A 79 -1.48 -18.12 3.11
CA PHE A 79 -1.19 -16.73 2.80
C PHE A 79 -0.78 -16.59 1.33
N ASN A 80 -1.49 -15.76 0.61
CA ASN A 80 -1.15 -15.32 -0.74
C ASN A 80 -1.61 -13.86 -0.87
N TYR A 81 -0.69 -12.91 -0.75
CA TYR A 81 -0.99 -11.48 -0.79
C TYR A 81 -1.76 -11.08 -2.05
N SER A 82 -1.32 -11.60 -3.20
CA SER A 82 -1.94 -11.32 -4.50
C SER A 82 -3.39 -11.79 -4.55
N ALA A 83 -3.63 -13.06 -4.20
CA ALA A 83 -4.97 -13.63 -4.23
C ALA A 83 -5.92 -12.98 -3.22
N ILE A 84 -5.43 -12.63 -2.03
CA ILE A 84 -6.20 -11.93 -0.99
C ILE A 84 -6.64 -10.55 -1.49
N ASN A 85 -5.74 -9.77 -2.07
CA ASN A 85 -6.07 -8.45 -2.59
C ASN A 85 -6.95 -8.54 -3.84
N ASN A 86 -6.72 -9.47 -4.77
CA ASN A 86 -7.59 -9.72 -5.91
C ASN A 86 -9.03 -10.06 -5.46
N PHE A 87 -9.17 -10.83 -4.39
CA PHE A 87 -10.47 -11.12 -3.79
C PHE A 87 -11.12 -9.85 -3.24
N GLY A 88 -10.38 -9.03 -2.50
CA GLY A 88 -10.88 -7.77 -1.94
C GLY A 88 -11.32 -6.78 -3.02
N VAL A 89 -10.61 -6.69 -4.13
CA VAL A 89 -10.95 -5.78 -5.24
C VAL A 89 -12.31 -6.10 -5.86
N LYS A 90 -12.71 -7.36 -5.92
CA LYS A 90 -14.04 -7.76 -6.44
C LYS A 90 -15.18 -7.19 -5.61
N GLU A 91 -14.94 -6.94 -4.33
CA GLU A 91 -15.91 -6.40 -3.39
C GLU A 91 -15.82 -4.88 -3.22
N ALA A 92 -14.75 -4.26 -3.76
CA ALA A 92 -14.49 -2.83 -3.69
C ALA A 92 -15.48 -2.04 -4.57
N LYS A 93 -16.04 -0.96 -4.02
CA LYS A 93 -17.00 -0.07 -4.70
C LYS A 93 -16.35 1.20 -5.25
N GLY A 94 -15.12 1.52 -4.79
CA GLY A 94 -14.41 2.74 -5.14
C GLY A 94 -13.89 2.74 -6.57
N GLU A 95 -13.81 3.92 -7.16
CA GLU A 95 -13.11 4.17 -8.41
C GLU A 95 -11.59 4.04 -8.27
N TYR A 96 -11.11 4.27 -7.03
CA TYR A 96 -9.71 4.13 -6.66
C TYR A 96 -9.56 3.04 -5.61
N LEU A 97 -8.49 2.27 -5.72
CA LEU A 97 -8.09 1.22 -4.79
C LEU A 97 -6.86 1.69 -4.03
N LEU A 98 -6.89 1.64 -2.71
CA LEU A 98 -5.72 1.81 -1.87
C LEU A 98 -5.38 0.47 -1.22
N PHE A 99 -4.31 -0.17 -1.70
CA PHE A 99 -3.71 -1.30 -1.02
C PHE A 99 -2.92 -0.78 0.18
N LEU A 100 -3.23 -1.29 1.36
CA LEU A 100 -2.62 -0.84 2.61
C LEU A 100 -2.37 -2.03 3.53
N ASN A 101 -1.14 -2.21 4.00
CA ASN A 101 -0.85 -3.23 5.00
C ASN A 101 -1.48 -2.86 6.35
N ASN A 102 -1.78 -3.88 7.17
CA ASN A 102 -2.41 -3.69 8.48
C ASN A 102 -1.48 -3.09 9.55
N ASP A 103 -0.17 -3.04 9.29
CA ASP A 103 0.88 -2.52 10.16
C ASP A 103 1.40 -1.13 9.74
N MET A 104 0.52 -0.35 9.12
CA MET A 104 0.80 1.02 8.70
C MET A 104 0.27 2.04 9.72
N GLU A 105 0.99 3.16 9.87
CA GLU A 105 0.49 4.32 10.62
C GLU A 105 0.63 5.59 9.78
N ILE A 106 -0.49 6.29 9.58
CA ILE A 106 -0.52 7.51 8.77
C ILE A 106 0.25 8.63 9.46
N ILE A 107 1.12 9.33 8.73
CA ILE A 107 1.80 10.56 9.17
C ILE A 107 1.12 11.78 8.54
N THR A 108 0.98 11.79 7.23
CA THR A 108 0.43 12.92 6.44
C THR A 108 -1.09 12.94 6.46
N PRO A 109 -1.77 13.99 6.99
CA PRO A 109 -3.23 14.01 7.09
C PRO A 109 -3.96 14.01 5.74
N ASP A 110 -3.44 14.74 4.76
CA ASP A 110 -4.00 14.86 3.40
C ASP A 110 -3.43 13.84 2.40
N PHE A 111 -3.06 12.66 2.91
CA PHE A 111 -2.41 11.64 2.09
C PHE A 111 -3.29 11.13 0.94
N MET A 112 -4.60 10.93 1.19
CA MET A 112 -5.50 10.47 0.14
C MET A 112 -5.71 11.53 -0.93
N GLU A 113 -5.93 12.78 -0.55
CA GLU A 113 -6.07 13.90 -1.49
C GLU A 113 -4.86 13.99 -2.42
N LYS A 114 -3.66 13.88 -1.86
CA LYS A 114 -2.41 13.89 -2.63
C LYS A 114 -2.28 12.68 -3.57
N MET A 115 -2.74 11.51 -3.17
CA MET A 115 -2.72 10.32 -4.03
C MET A 115 -3.77 10.41 -5.13
N VAL A 116 -5.03 10.76 -4.79
CA VAL A 116 -6.13 10.88 -5.74
C VAL A 116 -5.84 11.96 -6.77
N SER A 117 -5.39 13.15 -6.37
CA SER A 117 -5.08 14.25 -7.29
C SER A 117 -4.01 13.87 -8.33
N ASN A 118 -3.05 13.04 -7.95
CA ASN A 118 -2.08 12.47 -8.89
C ASN A 118 -2.73 11.50 -9.87
N LEU A 119 -3.61 10.62 -9.39
CA LEU A 119 -4.28 9.61 -10.21
C LEU A 119 -5.34 10.18 -11.15
N GLN A 120 -5.86 11.37 -10.87
CA GLN A 120 -6.78 12.07 -11.78
C GLN A 120 -6.13 12.49 -13.11
N ARG A 121 -4.80 12.46 -13.20
CA ARG A 121 -4.09 12.64 -14.46
C ARG A 121 -4.20 11.35 -15.29
N PRO A 122 -4.66 11.42 -16.56
CA PRO A 122 -4.96 10.23 -17.37
C PRO A 122 -3.79 9.25 -17.51
N GLN A 123 -2.56 9.79 -17.58
CA GLN A 123 -1.34 8.99 -17.79
C GLN A 123 -0.81 8.30 -16.52
N ILE A 124 -1.42 8.52 -15.34
CA ILE A 124 -0.95 7.92 -14.08
C ILE A 124 -1.81 6.69 -13.76
N GLY A 125 -1.14 5.54 -13.63
CA GLY A 125 -1.77 4.27 -13.27
C GLY A 125 -1.71 3.97 -11.78
N ALA A 126 -0.60 4.30 -11.13
CA ALA A 126 -0.42 4.06 -9.70
C ALA A 126 0.40 5.17 -9.01
N VAL A 127 0.16 5.34 -7.71
CA VAL A 127 0.89 6.26 -6.82
C VAL A 127 1.29 5.52 -5.56
N GLY A 128 2.57 5.57 -5.21
CA GLY A 128 3.10 5.04 -3.94
C GLY A 128 3.54 6.15 -2.98
N ALA A 129 3.48 5.83 -1.70
CA ALA A 129 3.88 6.68 -0.60
C ALA A 129 5.37 6.58 -0.27
N LYS A 130 5.86 7.47 0.57
CA LYS A 130 7.14 7.34 1.27
C LYS A 130 6.92 6.65 2.59
N LEU A 131 7.63 5.54 2.83
CA LEU A 131 7.50 4.77 4.05
C LEU A 131 8.74 4.91 4.91
N TYR A 132 8.52 4.95 6.21
CA TYR A 132 9.57 4.98 7.22
C TYR A 132 9.49 3.77 8.14
N TYR A 133 10.63 3.30 8.57
CA TYR A 133 10.73 2.45 9.75
C TYR A 133 10.40 3.26 11.03
N PRO A 134 10.06 2.57 12.15
CA PRO A 134 9.77 3.24 13.43
C PRO A 134 10.93 4.10 13.97
N ASP A 135 12.16 3.85 13.53
CA ASP A 135 13.36 4.62 13.89
C ASP A 135 13.55 5.91 13.06
N ASN A 136 12.57 6.27 12.23
CA ASN A 136 12.62 7.39 11.31
C ASN A 136 13.67 7.27 10.19
N THR A 137 14.05 6.07 9.81
CA THR A 137 14.79 5.86 8.56
C THR A 137 13.86 5.47 7.42
N VAL A 138 14.23 5.85 6.18
CA VAL A 138 13.45 5.52 4.98
C VAL A 138 13.45 4.01 4.76
N GLN A 139 12.26 3.44 4.66
CA GLN A 139 12.05 2.06 4.23
C GLN A 139 11.78 1.99 2.72
N HIS A 140 10.96 2.91 2.22
CA HIS A 140 10.58 2.94 0.82
C HIS A 140 10.51 4.38 0.28
N ALA A 141 11.14 4.60 -0.86
CA ALA A 141 11.07 5.83 -1.64
C ALA A 141 11.13 5.52 -3.15
N GLY A 142 10.32 4.56 -3.58
CA GLY A 142 10.34 3.97 -4.91
C GLY A 142 11.20 2.70 -5.01
N ILE A 143 11.03 1.95 -6.07
CA ILE A 143 11.75 0.70 -6.34
C ILE A 143 12.62 0.87 -7.58
N ILE A 144 13.85 0.38 -7.50
CA ILE A 144 14.82 0.35 -8.60
C ILE A 144 14.96 -1.10 -9.08
N ILE A 145 14.67 -1.33 -10.35
CA ILE A 145 14.84 -2.63 -10.98
C ILE A 145 16.32 -2.92 -11.18
N GLY A 146 16.76 -4.14 -10.85
CA GLY A 146 18.13 -4.63 -10.97
C GLY A 146 18.96 -4.53 -9.68
N ILE A 147 18.56 -3.73 -8.69
CA ILE A 147 19.23 -3.71 -7.38
C ILE A 147 19.00 -5.05 -6.67
N GLY A 148 20.06 -5.62 -6.09
CA GLY A 148 20.01 -6.90 -5.38
C GLY A 148 19.72 -8.10 -6.29
N GLY A 149 19.87 -7.93 -7.62
CA GLY A 149 19.63 -8.97 -8.62
C GLY A 149 18.26 -8.93 -9.27
N ILE A 150 17.22 -8.47 -8.59
CA ILE A 150 15.84 -8.36 -9.11
C ILE A 150 15.30 -6.94 -8.99
N ALA A 151 15.05 -6.48 -7.77
CA ALA A 151 14.53 -5.14 -7.47
C ALA A 151 14.76 -4.82 -5.99
N GLY A 152 14.92 -3.53 -5.67
CA GLY A 152 15.14 -3.10 -4.29
C GLY A 152 14.63 -1.68 -4.04
N HIS A 153 14.39 -1.38 -2.76
CA HIS A 153 13.93 -0.07 -2.32
C HIS A 153 15.02 1.00 -2.45
N ALA A 154 14.66 2.11 -3.07
CA ALA A 154 15.55 3.27 -3.17
C ALA A 154 15.68 3.96 -1.81
N PHE A 155 16.89 4.47 -1.51
CA PHE A 155 17.19 5.25 -0.31
C PHE A 155 16.96 4.54 1.03
N LEU A 156 16.96 3.21 1.04
CA LEU A 156 16.81 2.40 2.24
C LEU A 156 17.79 2.86 3.35
N GLY A 157 17.29 3.06 4.58
CA GLY A 157 18.08 3.51 5.72
C GLY A 157 18.45 5.00 5.75
N LEU A 158 18.02 5.81 4.75
CA LEU A 158 18.25 7.25 4.77
C LEU A 158 17.46 7.88 5.92
N ALA A 159 18.10 8.70 6.75
CA ALA A 159 17.43 9.37 7.86
C ALA A 159 16.33 10.34 7.36
N ARG A 160 15.20 10.40 8.07
CA ARG A 160 14.08 11.30 7.78
C ARG A 160 14.56 12.76 7.71
N GLY A 161 14.01 13.52 6.77
CA GLY A 161 14.42 14.91 6.49
C GLY A 161 15.66 15.05 5.60
N ARG A 162 16.33 13.94 5.25
CA ARG A 162 17.41 13.94 4.25
C ARG A 162 16.83 13.73 2.86
N SER A 163 17.33 14.48 1.89
CA SER A 163 16.79 14.48 0.52
C SER A 163 17.42 13.44 -0.41
N GLY A 164 18.51 12.80 0.03
CA GLY A 164 19.23 11.82 -0.78
C GLY A 164 19.94 12.40 -2.01
N TYR A 165 20.43 11.53 -2.87
CA TYR A 165 21.16 11.91 -4.10
C TYR A 165 20.26 12.73 -5.03
N LEU A 166 20.71 13.92 -5.42
CA LEU A 166 19.97 14.87 -6.27
C LEU A 166 18.54 15.17 -5.76
N HIS A 167 18.34 15.17 -4.44
CA HIS A 167 17.03 15.36 -3.81
C HIS A 167 15.95 14.35 -4.15
N LYS A 168 16.27 13.24 -4.79
CA LYS A 168 15.29 12.26 -5.31
C LYS A 168 14.42 11.63 -4.22
N ALA A 169 14.90 11.52 -2.98
CA ALA A 169 14.08 11.04 -1.87
C ALA A 169 13.00 12.05 -1.39
N SER A 170 13.05 13.30 -1.86
CA SER A 170 12.14 14.39 -1.48
C SER A 170 11.38 14.99 -2.67
N LEU A 171 11.57 14.47 -3.87
CA LEU A 171 10.91 14.94 -5.07
C LEU A 171 9.87 13.93 -5.55
N GLN A 172 8.69 14.43 -5.93
CA GLN A 172 7.72 13.63 -6.64
C GLN A 172 8.26 13.28 -8.03
N MET A 173 8.27 12.00 -8.37
CA MET A 173 8.84 11.55 -9.64
C MET A 173 8.20 10.26 -10.15
N ASN A 174 8.36 10.02 -11.46
CA ASN A 174 8.01 8.72 -12.04
C ASN A 174 9.11 7.69 -11.68
N VAL A 175 8.66 6.52 -11.28
CA VAL A 175 9.52 5.38 -10.89
C VAL A 175 9.10 4.11 -11.62
N SER A 176 9.93 3.08 -11.61
CA SER A 176 9.59 1.80 -12.24
C SER A 176 8.53 1.04 -11.45
N ALA A 177 8.59 1.11 -10.12
CA ALA A 177 7.62 0.46 -9.24
C ALA A 177 7.58 1.14 -7.86
N VAL A 178 6.49 0.89 -7.13
CA VAL A 178 6.28 1.24 -5.71
C VAL A 178 5.73 0.03 -4.97
N THR A 179 5.93 -0.01 -3.66
CA THR A 179 5.43 -1.14 -2.86
C THR A 179 3.92 -1.07 -2.63
N ALA A 180 3.26 -2.21 -2.69
CA ALA A 180 1.85 -2.35 -2.36
C ALA A 180 1.55 -2.25 -0.86
N ALA A 181 2.56 -2.11 0.00
CA ALA A 181 2.33 -1.80 1.41
C ALA A 181 1.54 -0.48 1.61
N CYS A 182 1.71 0.51 0.69
CA CYS A 182 0.83 1.68 0.53
C CYS A 182 0.86 2.14 -0.93
N MET A 183 -0.06 1.63 -1.74
CA MET A 183 -0.17 1.96 -3.16
C MET A 183 -1.62 2.24 -3.53
N MET A 184 -1.86 3.40 -4.13
CA MET A 184 -3.17 3.73 -4.69
C MET A 184 -3.15 3.65 -6.20
N MET A 185 -4.23 3.16 -6.81
CA MET A 185 -4.38 3.10 -8.25
C MET A 185 -5.85 3.19 -8.67
N LYS A 186 -6.10 3.45 -9.96
CA LYS A 186 -7.44 3.38 -10.52
C LYS A 186 -7.89 1.92 -10.60
N LYS A 187 -9.15 1.66 -10.23
CA LYS A 187 -9.72 0.31 -10.36
C LYS A 187 -9.73 -0.17 -11.81
N GLU A 188 -10.08 0.70 -12.75
CA GLU A 188 -10.05 0.40 -14.18
C GLU A 188 -8.68 -0.05 -14.67
N VAL A 189 -7.59 0.59 -14.21
CA VAL A 189 -6.22 0.21 -14.57
C VAL A 189 -5.83 -1.13 -13.94
N PHE A 190 -6.25 -1.38 -12.69
CA PHE A 190 -6.03 -2.68 -12.05
C PHE A 190 -6.68 -3.82 -12.83
N GLU A 191 -7.93 -3.63 -13.26
CA GLU A 191 -8.69 -4.60 -14.05
C GLU A 191 -8.09 -4.78 -15.45
N GLU A 192 -7.70 -3.69 -16.12
CA GLU A 192 -7.07 -3.70 -17.44
C GLU A 192 -5.78 -4.55 -17.47
N VAL A 193 -4.93 -4.42 -16.45
CA VAL A 193 -3.68 -5.17 -16.37
C VAL A 193 -3.82 -6.56 -15.75
N GLY A 194 -5.04 -6.99 -15.38
CA GLY A 194 -5.35 -8.32 -14.86
C GLY A 194 -5.10 -8.52 -13.36
N GLY A 195 -4.94 -7.45 -12.59
CA GLY A 195 -4.73 -7.51 -11.14
C GLY A 195 -3.35 -8.02 -10.73
N PHE A 196 -3.21 -8.46 -9.47
CA PHE A 196 -1.98 -9.09 -8.99
C PHE A 196 -1.81 -10.50 -9.55
N GLU A 197 -0.58 -10.87 -9.91
CA GLU A 197 -0.23 -12.24 -10.30
C GLU A 197 -0.23 -13.17 -9.08
N GLU A 198 -1.14 -14.15 -9.06
CA GLU A 198 -1.33 -15.01 -7.88
C GLU A 198 -0.20 -16.04 -7.69
N GLU A 199 0.61 -16.31 -8.71
CA GLU A 199 1.82 -17.12 -8.55
C GLU A 199 2.88 -16.40 -7.70
N LEU A 200 2.89 -15.07 -7.69
CA LEU A 200 3.72 -14.22 -6.83
C LEU A 200 3.02 -13.98 -5.50
N SER A 201 3.05 -14.96 -4.62
CA SER A 201 2.24 -14.97 -3.41
C SER A 201 2.72 -14.05 -2.29
N VAL A 202 4.00 -13.65 -2.26
CA VAL A 202 4.62 -12.92 -1.14
C VAL A 202 5.41 -11.70 -1.59
N ALA A 203 6.35 -11.86 -2.52
CA ALA A 203 7.26 -10.80 -2.94
C ALA A 203 7.19 -10.56 -4.44
N PHE A 204 7.62 -9.37 -4.85
CA PHE A 204 7.65 -8.90 -6.24
C PHE A 204 6.31 -8.83 -6.96
N ASN A 205 5.20 -9.13 -6.29
CA ASN A 205 3.86 -8.98 -6.84
C ASN A 205 3.52 -7.51 -7.17
N ASP A 206 3.99 -6.58 -6.35
CA ASP A 206 3.90 -5.15 -6.57
C ASP A 206 4.80 -4.68 -7.72
N VAL A 207 6.00 -5.23 -7.82
CA VAL A 207 6.93 -4.96 -8.92
C VAL A 207 6.35 -5.43 -10.25
N ASP A 208 5.87 -6.68 -10.31
CA ASP A 208 5.23 -7.24 -11.49
C ASP A 208 4.01 -6.40 -11.92
N LEU A 209 3.12 -6.09 -10.98
CA LEU A 209 1.94 -5.24 -11.25
C LEU A 209 2.36 -3.89 -11.83
N CYS A 210 3.33 -3.20 -11.22
CA CYS A 210 3.84 -1.92 -11.69
C CYS A 210 4.46 -2.03 -13.10
N LEU A 211 5.19 -3.10 -13.41
CA LEU A 211 5.77 -3.31 -14.74
C LEU A 211 4.68 -3.54 -15.80
N ARG A 212 3.60 -4.27 -15.47
CA ARG A 212 2.44 -4.44 -16.37
C ARG A 212 1.68 -3.13 -16.57
N ILE A 213 1.51 -2.30 -15.54
CA ILE A 213 0.97 -0.94 -15.64
C ILE A 213 1.82 -0.10 -16.58
N GLY A 214 3.15 -0.15 -16.43
CA GLY A 214 4.09 0.55 -17.32
C GLY A 214 4.01 0.06 -18.78
N LYS A 215 3.87 -1.26 -19.00
CA LYS A 215 3.70 -1.86 -20.33
C LYS A 215 2.38 -1.45 -20.99
N ALA A 216 1.32 -1.22 -20.21
CA ALA A 216 0.05 -0.68 -20.68
C ALA A 216 0.11 0.83 -21.02
N GLY A 217 1.25 1.48 -20.80
CA GLY A 217 1.48 2.90 -21.17
C GLY A 217 1.28 3.90 -20.04
N TYR A 218 0.93 3.45 -18.84
CA TYR A 218 0.78 4.31 -17.68
C TYR A 218 2.11 4.55 -16.95
N LYS A 219 2.15 5.62 -16.15
CA LYS A 219 3.28 5.95 -15.29
C LYS A 219 2.95 5.62 -13.83
N ILE A 220 3.98 5.25 -13.09
CA ILE A 220 3.93 5.06 -11.65
C ILE A 220 4.59 6.26 -10.98
N VAL A 221 3.92 6.88 -10.03
CA VAL A 221 4.41 8.04 -9.29
C VAL A 221 4.82 7.63 -7.88
N TYR A 222 6.02 7.99 -7.48
CA TYR A 222 6.42 8.08 -6.08
C TYR A 222 6.11 9.48 -5.57
N ASN A 223 5.29 9.59 -4.52
CA ASN A 223 4.95 10.86 -3.89
C ASN A 223 5.57 10.97 -2.49
N PRO A 224 6.66 11.75 -2.30
CA PRO A 224 7.35 11.89 -1.03
C PRO A 224 6.58 12.68 0.03
N HIS A 225 5.50 13.38 -0.36
CA HIS A 225 4.65 14.15 0.54
C HIS A 225 3.52 13.32 1.16
N VAL A 226 3.43 12.06 0.80
CA VAL A 226 2.58 11.04 1.42
C VAL A 226 3.47 10.18 2.29
N GLU A 227 3.48 10.44 3.60
CA GLU A 227 4.37 9.76 4.55
C GLU A 227 3.57 8.86 5.51
N LEU A 228 4.07 7.64 5.72
CA LEU A 228 3.55 6.67 6.69
C LEU A 228 4.72 5.97 7.40
N TYR A 229 4.47 5.52 8.64
CA TYR A 229 5.29 4.47 9.25
C TYR A 229 4.80 3.10 8.80
N HIS A 230 5.73 2.19 8.58
CA HIS A 230 5.47 0.78 8.31
C HIS A 230 6.23 -0.07 9.32
N TYR A 231 5.49 -0.75 10.19
CA TYR A 231 6.01 -1.55 11.29
C TYR A 231 6.37 -2.97 10.84
N GLU A 232 7.01 -3.09 9.67
CA GLU A 232 7.41 -4.36 9.06
C GLU A 232 8.05 -5.32 10.09
N SER A 233 7.83 -6.62 9.89
CA SER A 233 8.36 -7.71 10.73
C SER A 233 7.61 -8.03 12.01
N LYS A 234 6.57 -7.30 12.43
CA LYS A 234 5.77 -7.71 13.59
C LYS A 234 4.98 -9.00 13.33
N SER A 235 4.54 -9.21 12.08
CA SER A 235 3.74 -10.37 11.68
C SER A 235 4.53 -11.50 11.03
N ARG A 236 5.73 -11.24 10.47
CA ARG A 236 6.50 -12.23 9.68
C ARG A 236 7.83 -12.64 10.29
N GLY A 237 8.35 -11.93 11.29
CA GLY A 237 9.73 -12.07 11.77
C GLY A 237 10.75 -11.61 10.71
N ALA A 238 12.02 -11.44 11.11
CA ALA A 238 13.08 -11.04 10.18
C ALA A 238 13.23 -12.03 9.01
N GLU A 239 13.48 -11.52 7.80
CA GLU A 239 13.64 -12.33 6.58
C GLU A 239 15.02 -13.00 6.47
N ASP A 240 15.80 -12.98 7.55
CA ASP A 240 17.18 -13.49 7.62
C ASP A 240 17.28 -15.03 7.69
N ASP A 241 16.16 -15.77 7.63
CA ASP A 241 16.15 -17.21 7.61
C ASP A 241 16.47 -17.74 6.20
N GLU A 242 17.56 -18.54 6.05
CA GLU A 242 17.95 -19.14 4.76
C GLU A 242 16.83 -19.88 4.03
N LYS A 243 15.82 -20.40 4.75
CA LYS A 243 14.62 -21.01 4.15
C LYS A 243 13.69 -20.00 3.50
N LYS A 244 13.69 -18.75 3.98
CA LYS A 244 12.89 -17.65 3.38
C LYS A 244 13.59 -17.07 2.17
N VAL A 245 14.92 -16.92 2.21
CA VAL A 245 15.75 -16.46 1.08
C VAL A 245 15.66 -17.41 -0.13
N ARG A 246 15.45 -18.71 0.07
CA ARG A 246 15.27 -19.69 -1.02
C ARG A 246 13.89 -19.68 -1.67
N ARG A 247 12.98 -18.82 -1.24
CA ARG A 247 11.64 -18.63 -1.88
C ARG A 247 11.64 -17.55 -2.96
N PHE A 248 12.77 -16.93 -3.18
CA PHE A 248 13.07 -15.97 -4.20
C PHE A 248 14.13 -16.53 -5.16
#